data_9ca8ffa01f3d66f5b5810228250e40a3
#
_entry.id   9ca8ffa01f3d66f5b5810228250e40a3
#
_cell.length_a   1.000
_cell.length_b   1.000
_cell.length_c   1.000
_cell.angle_alpha   90.00
_cell.angle_beta   90.00
_cell.angle_gamma   90.00
#
_symmetry.space_group_name_H-M   'P 1'
#
loop_
_entity.id
_entity.type
_entity.pdbx_description
1 polymer ?
#
loop_
_entity_poly.entity_id
_entity_poly.type
_entity_poly.pdbx_seq_one_letter_code
_entity_poly.pdbx_strand_id
1 'polypeptide(L)'
;MNAGKAVLAQIMDFVSTYEFGKSVDKYNGNYKVRTFTCREQFIVMSFAQLTFRESLRDIEVCLQAISNKLYHCGVKSRVTKSTLADANESRDWRIYADFAQKLIIEARGLYKDDNDFNVAIDEIAYAIGSKGFNTNIHRDYSWQGA
;
A
#
# COMPACT_ATOMS: atom_id res chain seq x y z
N MET A 1 -9.21 -21.35 11.61
CA MET A 1 -7.83 -21.71 11.22
C MET A 1 -7.63 -21.32 9.74
N ASN A 2 -6.68 -20.43 9.45
CA ASN A 2 -6.37 -19.98 8.08
C ASN A 2 -5.36 -20.94 7.39
N ALA A 3 -5.55 -22.25 7.53
CA ALA A 3 -4.66 -23.24 6.95
C ALA A 3 -4.62 -23.09 5.42
N GLY A 4 -3.42 -22.82 4.89
CA GLY A 4 -3.19 -22.68 3.44
C GLY A 4 -3.33 -21.29 2.86
N LYS A 5 -3.79 -20.29 3.61
CA LYS A 5 -3.83 -18.90 3.12
C LYS A 5 -2.46 -18.23 3.29
N ALA A 6 -1.96 -17.58 2.24
CA ALA A 6 -0.68 -16.86 2.31
C ALA A 6 -0.74 -15.73 3.36
N VAL A 7 0.37 -15.47 4.05
CA VAL A 7 0.46 -14.43 5.10
C VAL A 7 0.00 -13.07 4.56
N LEU A 8 0.44 -12.70 3.37
CA LEU A 8 -0.01 -11.46 2.72
C LEU A 8 -1.54 -11.40 2.59
N ALA A 9 -2.18 -12.50 2.17
CA ALA A 9 -3.63 -12.54 2.05
C ALA A 9 -4.34 -12.38 3.39
N GLN A 10 -3.75 -12.90 4.47
CA GLN A 10 -4.28 -12.71 5.83
C GLN A 10 -4.15 -11.26 6.29
N ILE A 11 -3.02 -10.61 6.00
CA ILE A 11 -2.82 -9.18 6.28
C ILE A 11 -3.83 -8.33 5.49
N MET A 12 -4.06 -8.66 4.21
CA MET A 12 -5.01 -7.93 3.37
C MET A 12 -6.47 -8.09 3.79
N ASP A 13 -6.82 -9.09 4.61
CA ASP A 13 -8.17 -9.22 5.18
C ASP A 13 -8.50 -8.10 6.18
N PHE A 14 -7.48 -7.54 6.87
CA PHE A 14 -7.65 -6.40 7.75
C PHE A 14 -7.79 -5.07 7.00
N VAL A 15 -7.47 -5.05 5.72
CA VAL A 15 -7.55 -3.86 4.88
C VAL A 15 -8.97 -3.69 4.35
N SER A 16 -9.70 -2.71 4.86
CA SER A 16 -11.07 -2.41 4.41
C SER A 16 -11.10 -2.04 2.93
N THR A 17 -11.67 -2.93 2.11
CA THR A 17 -11.86 -2.69 0.67
C THR A 17 -12.76 -1.48 0.41
N TYR A 18 -13.75 -1.27 1.26
CA TYR A 18 -14.68 -0.15 1.16
C TYR A 18 -13.99 1.20 1.41
N GLU A 19 -13.21 1.31 2.49
CA GLU A 19 -12.50 2.56 2.81
C GLU A 19 -11.39 2.87 1.79
N PHE A 20 -10.69 1.84 1.31
CA PHE A 20 -9.75 2.01 0.20
C PHE A 20 -10.46 2.50 -1.07
N GLY A 21 -11.61 1.89 -1.41
CA GLY A 21 -12.44 2.29 -2.55
C GLY A 21 -12.81 3.77 -2.51
N LYS A 22 -13.26 4.27 -1.36
CA LYS A 22 -13.56 5.71 -1.19
C LYS A 22 -12.38 6.61 -1.53
N SER A 23 -11.16 6.24 -1.12
CA SER A 23 -9.95 7.00 -1.43
C SER A 23 -9.64 6.95 -2.93
N VAL A 24 -9.82 5.79 -3.57
CA VAL A 24 -9.65 5.63 -5.03
C VAL A 24 -10.65 6.48 -5.81
N ASP A 25 -11.92 6.47 -5.41
CA ASP A 25 -12.99 7.22 -6.09
C ASP A 25 -12.82 8.72 -5.93
N LYS A 26 -12.40 9.19 -4.75
CA LYS A 26 -12.13 10.61 -4.47
C LYS A 26 -11.13 11.23 -5.45
N TYR A 27 -10.13 10.48 -5.88
CA TYR A 27 -9.07 10.94 -6.79
C TYR A 27 -9.17 10.32 -8.19
N ASN A 28 -10.28 9.66 -8.53
CA ASN A 28 -10.49 8.99 -9.81
C ASN A 28 -9.35 8.01 -10.19
N GLY A 29 -8.78 7.31 -9.21
CA GLY A 29 -7.57 6.51 -9.38
C GLY A 29 -7.67 5.36 -10.36
N ASN A 30 -8.87 4.83 -10.59
CA ASN A 30 -9.14 3.79 -11.59
C ASN A 30 -9.68 4.34 -12.92
N TYR A 31 -9.66 5.65 -13.14
CA TYR A 31 -10.10 6.23 -14.40
C TYR A 31 -9.24 5.73 -15.57
N LYS A 32 -9.89 5.18 -16.61
CA LYS A 32 -9.24 4.54 -17.77
C LYS A 32 -8.31 3.35 -17.45
N VAL A 33 -8.32 2.83 -16.23
CA VAL A 33 -7.55 1.64 -15.86
C VAL A 33 -8.31 0.39 -16.33
N ARG A 34 -7.64 -0.47 -17.15
CA ARG A 34 -8.26 -1.68 -17.72
C ARG A 34 -7.95 -2.96 -16.94
N THR A 35 -6.72 -3.10 -16.46
CA THR A 35 -6.22 -4.36 -15.89
C THR A 35 -5.64 -4.21 -14.50
N PHE A 36 -4.63 -3.38 -14.33
CA PHE A 36 -3.91 -3.24 -13.06
C PHE A 36 -4.51 -2.11 -12.22
N THR A 37 -5.41 -2.43 -11.31
CA THR A 37 -6.15 -1.48 -10.46
C THR A 37 -5.30 -0.85 -9.36
N CYS A 38 -5.77 0.27 -8.75
CA CYS A 38 -5.11 0.87 -7.58
C CYS A 38 -5.01 -0.12 -6.42
N ARG A 39 -6.01 -0.99 -6.24
CA ARG A 39 -5.97 -2.03 -5.21
C ARG A 39 -4.89 -3.07 -5.49
N GLU A 40 -4.74 -3.52 -6.73
CA GLU A 40 -3.67 -4.46 -7.09
C GLU A 40 -2.29 -3.83 -6.89
N GLN A 41 -2.13 -2.55 -7.26
CA GLN A 41 -0.89 -1.82 -6.98
C GLN A 41 -0.61 -1.75 -5.46
N PHE A 42 -1.60 -1.42 -4.65
CA PHE A 42 -1.45 -1.38 -3.19
C PHE A 42 -0.97 -2.73 -2.65
N ILE A 43 -1.60 -3.85 -3.06
CA ILE A 43 -1.23 -5.19 -2.62
C ILE A 43 0.20 -5.53 -3.05
N VAL A 44 0.57 -5.23 -4.30
CA VAL A 44 1.91 -5.51 -4.84
C VAL A 44 2.99 -4.68 -4.14
N MET A 45 2.73 -3.41 -3.89
CA MET A 45 3.66 -2.54 -3.16
C MET A 45 3.78 -2.95 -1.69
N SER A 46 2.68 -3.37 -1.07
CA SER A 46 2.71 -3.95 0.28
C SER A 46 3.54 -5.24 0.33
N PHE A 47 3.38 -6.12 -0.65
CA PHE A 47 4.24 -7.30 -0.80
C PHE A 47 5.72 -6.92 -0.90
N ALA A 48 6.04 -5.93 -1.73
CA ALA A 48 7.41 -5.47 -1.92
C ALA A 48 8.03 -4.96 -0.61
N GLN A 49 7.28 -4.18 0.16
CA GLN A 49 7.74 -3.65 1.46
C GLN A 49 7.92 -4.75 2.49
N LEU A 50 6.95 -5.65 2.64
CA LEU A 50 7.00 -6.75 3.60
C LEU A 50 8.08 -7.79 3.28
N THR A 51 8.50 -7.89 2.03
CA THR A 51 9.56 -8.81 1.58
C THR A 51 10.88 -8.14 1.27
N PHE A 52 11.02 -6.85 1.63
CA PHE A 52 12.25 -6.06 1.47
C PHE A 52 12.78 -6.04 0.04
N ARG A 53 11.87 -5.83 -0.97
CA ARG A 53 12.28 -5.70 -2.37
C ARG A 53 12.76 -4.29 -2.68
N GLU A 54 13.92 -4.19 -3.30
CA GLU A 54 14.58 -2.90 -3.53
C GLU A 54 14.33 -2.32 -4.94
N SER A 55 13.94 -3.16 -5.89
CA SER A 55 13.72 -2.74 -7.28
C SER A 55 12.43 -3.29 -7.88
N LEU A 56 11.86 -2.54 -8.84
CA LEU A 56 10.67 -3.00 -9.59
C LEU A 56 10.93 -4.29 -10.37
N ARG A 57 12.18 -4.55 -10.77
CA ARG A 57 12.56 -5.79 -11.46
C ARG A 57 12.56 -6.97 -10.50
N ASP A 58 13.07 -6.78 -9.29
CA ASP A 58 13.04 -7.79 -8.25
C ASP A 58 11.60 -8.12 -7.84
N ILE A 59 10.74 -7.11 -7.70
CA ILE A 59 9.32 -7.29 -7.47
C ILE A 59 8.70 -8.16 -8.57
N GLU A 60 8.93 -7.84 -9.85
CA GLU A 60 8.40 -8.61 -10.99
C GLU A 60 8.82 -10.08 -10.92
N VAL A 61 10.10 -10.36 -10.71
CA VAL A 61 10.63 -11.73 -10.65
C VAL A 61 9.99 -12.50 -9.48
N CYS A 62 9.90 -11.89 -8.30
CA CYS A 62 9.28 -12.52 -7.14
C CYS A 62 7.79 -12.78 -7.34
N LEU A 63 7.05 -11.83 -7.95
CA LEU A 63 5.63 -12.02 -8.26
C LEU A 63 5.40 -13.14 -9.27
N GLN A 64 6.28 -13.28 -10.26
CA GLN A 64 6.20 -14.38 -11.22
C GLN A 64 6.39 -15.74 -10.54
N ALA A 65 7.32 -15.84 -9.59
CA ALA A 65 7.57 -17.08 -8.83
C ALA A 65 6.38 -17.53 -7.98
N ILE A 66 5.55 -16.59 -7.51
CA ILE A 66 4.38 -16.86 -6.66
C ILE A 66 3.04 -16.60 -7.35
N SER A 67 3.02 -16.54 -8.68
CA SER A 67 1.85 -16.13 -9.49
C SER A 67 0.56 -16.89 -9.15
N ASN A 68 0.66 -18.19 -8.87
CA ASN A 68 -0.46 -19.03 -8.46
C ASN A 68 -1.08 -18.65 -7.10
N LYS A 69 -0.31 -18.00 -6.21
CA LYS A 69 -0.76 -17.57 -4.89
C LYS A 69 -1.30 -16.13 -4.89
N LEU A 70 -0.88 -15.32 -5.85
CA LEU A 70 -1.28 -13.91 -5.96
C LEU A 70 -2.78 -13.72 -6.21
N TYR A 71 -3.38 -14.65 -6.95
CA TYR A 71 -4.83 -14.61 -7.18
C TYR A 71 -5.61 -14.63 -5.86
N HIS A 72 -5.17 -15.40 -4.88
CA HIS A 72 -5.80 -15.46 -3.55
C HIS A 72 -5.58 -14.17 -2.73
N CYS A 73 -4.60 -13.37 -3.09
CA CYS A 73 -4.36 -12.06 -2.49
C CYS A 73 -5.15 -10.93 -3.19
N GLY A 74 -5.85 -11.24 -4.29
CA GLY A 74 -6.62 -10.27 -5.06
C GLY A 74 -5.87 -9.63 -6.22
N VAL A 75 -4.67 -10.13 -6.60
CA VAL A 75 -3.94 -9.70 -7.80
C VAL A 75 -4.26 -10.67 -8.92
N LYS A 76 -5.00 -10.20 -9.92
CA LYS A 76 -5.51 -11.02 -11.02
C LYS A 76 -4.70 -10.86 -12.30
N SER A 77 -4.07 -9.71 -12.47
CA SER A 77 -3.30 -9.37 -13.66
C SER A 77 -1.83 -9.80 -13.54
N ARG A 78 -1.21 -10.10 -14.68
CA ARG A 78 0.24 -10.25 -14.73
C ARG A 78 0.88 -8.87 -14.51
N VAL A 79 1.73 -8.77 -13.50
CA VAL A 79 2.40 -7.54 -13.13
C VAL A 79 3.82 -7.56 -13.68
N THR A 80 4.13 -6.57 -14.54
CA THR A 80 5.47 -6.37 -15.10
C THR A 80 6.11 -5.12 -14.51
N LYS A 81 7.43 -5.01 -14.63
CA LYS A 81 8.17 -3.81 -14.22
C LYS A 81 7.60 -2.53 -14.86
N SER A 82 7.28 -2.57 -16.16
CA SER A 82 6.69 -1.40 -16.85
C SER A 82 5.33 -1.05 -16.32
N THR A 83 4.46 -2.04 -16.09
CA THR A 83 3.13 -1.81 -15.48
C THR A 83 3.24 -1.15 -14.11
N LEU A 84 4.20 -1.58 -13.29
CA LEU A 84 4.45 -0.98 -11.98
C LEU A 84 4.98 0.45 -12.10
N ALA A 85 5.94 0.69 -13.00
CA ALA A 85 6.51 2.01 -13.23
C ALA A 85 5.43 3.00 -13.71
N ASP A 86 4.66 2.63 -14.72
CA ASP A 86 3.58 3.45 -15.27
C ASP A 86 2.51 3.75 -14.20
N ALA A 87 2.16 2.76 -13.38
CA ALA A 87 1.20 2.95 -12.30
C ALA A 87 1.74 3.89 -11.20
N ASN A 88 3.01 3.78 -10.84
CA ASN A 88 3.65 4.65 -9.86
C ASN A 88 3.80 6.10 -10.35
N GLU A 89 3.99 6.29 -11.66
CA GLU A 89 4.12 7.62 -12.26
C GLU A 89 2.78 8.31 -12.47
N SER A 90 1.78 7.55 -12.94
CA SER A 90 0.51 8.13 -13.40
C SER A 90 -0.55 8.28 -12.31
N ARG A 91 -0.48 7.50 -11.22
CA ARG A 91 -1.50 7.50 -10.19
C ARG A 91 -1.27 8.55 -9.13
N ASP A 92 -2.38 9.11 -8.66
CA ASP A 92 -2.35 10.11 -7.60
C ASP A 92 -1.93 9.46 -6.26
N TRP A 93 -0.80 9.88 -5.72
CA TRP A 93 -0.28 9.39 -4.45
C TRP A 93 -1.22 9.65 -3.26
N ARG A 94 -2.08 10.67 -3.34
CA ARG A 94 -3.04 11.03 -2.29
C ARG A 94 -4.03 9.91 -2.00
N ILE A 95 -4.30 9.01 -2.94
CA ILE A 95 -5.11 7.82 -2.73
C ILE A 95 -4.54 7.00 -1.57
N TYR A 96 -3.25 6.76 -1.61
CA TYR A 96 -2.55 5.91 -0.63
C TYR A 96 -2.31 6.67 0.68
N ALA A 97 -2.02 7.96 0.61
CA ALA A 97 -1.86 8.80 1.79
C ALA A 97 -3.17 8.92 2.59
N ASP A 98 -4.30 9.22 1.95
CA ASP A 98 -5.62 9.27 2.60
C ASP A 98 -5.99 7.93 3.25
N PHE A 99 -5.68 6.83 2.57
CA PHE A 99 -5.95 5.52 3.11
C PHE A 99 -5.03 5.18 4.30
N ALA A 100 -3.74 5.50 4.20
CA ALA A 100 -2.80 5.31 5.30
C ALA A 100 -3.21 6.10 6.56
N GLN A 101 -3.69 7.33 6.41
CA GLN A 101 -4.21 8.13 7.52
C GLN A 101 -5.39 7.44 8.22
N LYS A 102 -6.30 6.82 7.47
CA LYS A 102 -7.41 6.06 8.04
C LYS A 102 -6.93 4.86 8.85
N LEU A 103 -5.97 4.10 8.29
CA LEU A 103 -5.37 2.96 8.99
C LEU A 103 -4.64 3.38 10.26
N ILE A 104 -3.93 4.51 10.24
CA ILE A 104 -3.25 5.05 11.42
C ILE A 104 -4.26 5.42 12.51
N ILE A 105 -5.37 6.09 12.15
CA ILE A 105 -6.42 6.46 13.11
C ILE A 105 -7.03 5.20 13.73
N GLU A 106 -7.31 4.19 12.94
CA GLU A 106 -7.85 2.91 13.41
C GLU A 106 -6.87 2.20 14.34
N ALA A 107 -5.60 2.11 13.93
CA ALA A 107 -4.54 1.50 14.74
C ALA A 107 -4.33 2.23 16.07
N ARG A 108 -4.31 3.57 16.07
CA ARG A 108 -4.20 4.36 17.31
C ARG A 108 -5.34 4.07 18.30
N GLY A 109 -6.55 3.80 17.79
CA GLY A 109 -7.69 3.41 18.63
C GLY A 109 -7.47 2.08 19.37
N LEU A 110 -6.74 1.15 18.75
CA LEU A 110 -6.42 -0.16 19.33
C LEU A 110 -5.31 -0.10 20.42
N TYR A 111 -4.40 0.86 20.29
CA TYR A 111 -3.20 0.97 21.13
C TYR A 111 -3.20 2.25 22.00
N LYS A 112 -4.37 2.79 22.30
CA LYS A 112 -4.53 4.07 23.01
C LYS A 112 -3.86 4.10 24.38
N ASP A 113 -3.75 2.94 25.02
CA ASP A 113 -3.17 2.78 26.35
C ASP A 113 -1.68 2.35 26.35
N ASP A 114 -1.08 2.20 25.17
CA ASP A 114 0.31 1.78 24.98
C ASP A 114 1.17 2.96 24.52
N ASN A 115 1.89 3.57 25.45
CA ASN A 115 2.72 4.76 25.20
C ASN A 115 3.91 4.48 24.25
N ASP A 116 4.48 3.27 24.28
CA ASP A 116 5.63 2.91 23.45
C ASP A 116 5.21 2.74 21.98
N PHE A 117 3.97 2.34 21.74
CA PHE A 117 3.46 2.10 20.39
C PHE A 117 3.14 3.40 19.62
N ASN A 118 2.78 4.48 20.31
CA ASN A 118 2.46 5.76 19.65
C ASN A 118 3.67 6.36 18.92
N VAL A 119 4.87 6.24 19.50
CA VAL A 119 6.12 6.72 18.88
C VAL A 119 6.47 5.88 17.65
N ALA A 120 6.34 4.55 17.75
CA ALA A 120 6.66 3.64 16.65
C ALA A 120 5.76 3.80 15.42
N ILE A 121 4.46 4.13 15.58
CA ILE A 121 3.56 4.36 14.45
C ILE A 121 3.95 5.62 13.65
N ASP A 122 4.32 6.69 14.34
CA ASP A 122 4.72 7.93 13.67
C ASP A 122 6.01 7.72 12.86
N GLU A 123 6.98 6.98 13.39
CA GLU A 123 8.21 6.62 12.68
C GLU A 123 7.97 5.69 11.48
N ILE A 124 7.09 4.68 11.62
CA ILE A 124 6.73 3.75 10.53
C ILE A 124 5.98 4.47 9.42
N ALA A 125 5.04 5.36 9.75
CA ALA A 125 4.31 6.15 8.77
C ALA A 125 5.25 7.06 7.98
N TYR A 126 6.28 7.62 8.63
CA TYR A 126 7.32 8.42 7.99
C TYR A 126 8.21 7.59 7.07
N ALA A 127 8.60 6.39 7.50
CA ALA A 127 9.44 5.48 6.72
C ALA A 127 8.72 4.94 5.46
N ILE A 128 7.43 4.63 5.55
CA ILE A 128 6.61 4.20 4.40
C ILE A 128 6.45 5.35 3.41
N GLY A 129 6.23 6.58 3.88
CA GLY A 129 6.15 7.78 3.05
C GLY A 129 7.47 8.08 2.31
N SER A 130 8.63 7.86 2.95
CA SER A 130 9.93 8.24 2.40
C SER A 130 10.49 7.24 1.37
N LYS A 131 10.15 5.96 1.45
CA LYS A 131 10.70 4.92 0.56
C LYS A 131 9.83 4.55 -0.64
N GLY A 132 8.54 4.83 -0.60
CA GLY A 132 7.60 4.36 -1.62
C GLY A 132 7.02 5.46 -2.51
N PHE A 133 7.14 6.71 -2.13
CA PHE A 133 6.53 7.83 -2.83
C PHE A 133 7.56 8.91 -3.09
N ASN A 134 7.67 9.29 -4.36
CA ASN A 134 8.57 10.31 -4.90
C ASN A 134 8.71 11.52 -3.96
N THR A 135 9.93 11.96 -3.74
CA THR A 135 10.43 12.97 -2.80
C THR A 135 9.77 14.36 -2.83
N ASN A 136 8.68 14.56 -3.56
CA ASN A 136 7.94 15.82 -3.61
C ASN A 136 6.98 16.05 -2.42
N ILE A 137 6.83 15.08 -1.51
CA ILE A 137 5.98 15.21 -0.30
C ILE A 137 6.59 16.17 0.74
N HIS A 138 7.88 16.41 0.67
CA HIS A 138 8.59 17.22 1.67
C HIS A 138 8.28 18.72 1.64
N ARG A 139 7.46 19.21 0.70
CA ARG A 139 7.29 20.66 0.54
C ARG A 139 6.01 21.24 1.14
N ASP A 140 4.99 20.41 1.46
CA ASP A 140 3.68 20.93 1.83
C ASP A 140 3.19 20.65 3.26
N TYR A 141 3.96 19.91 4.07
CA TYR A 141 3.60 19.68 5.47
C TYR A 141 4.60 20.37 6.43
N SER A 142 4.56 21.68 6.48
CA SER A 142 5.05 22.40 7.66
C SER A 142 4.01 22.22 8.77
N TRP A 143 4.26 21.31 9.68
CA TRP A 143 3.55 21.24 10.93
C TRP A 143 3.88 22.51 11.71
N GLN A 144 2.97 23.49 11.71
CA GLN A 144 2.99 24.53 12.71
C GLN A 144 2.43 23.92 13.99
N GLY A 145 3.34 23.46 14.85
CA GLY A 145 3.04 23.14 16.22
C GLY A 145 2.78 24.45 17.00
N ALA A 146 1.64 24.56 17.60
CA ALA A 146 1.38 25.42 18.74
C ALA A 146 0.81 24.54 19.85
#